data_1aeb83e650b881e0930185bee41bbb1b
#
_entry.id   1aeb83e650b881e0930185bee41bbb1b
#
_cell.length_a   1.000
_cell.length_b   1.000
_cell.length_c   1.000
_cell.angle_alpha   90.00
_cell.angle_beta   90.00
_cell.angle_gamma   90.00
#
_symmetry.space_group_name_H-M   'P 1'
#
loop_
_entity.id
_entity.type
_entity.pdbx_description
1 polymer ?
#
loop_
_entity_poly.entity_id
_entity_poly.type
_entity_poly.pdbx_seq_one_letter_code
_entity_poly.pdbx_strand_id
1 'polypeptide(L)'
;MLVLLTVTLLAAAPLGLMISDGDEGPAPGHRPPPEAGYFQLVPAGSWAQLPDDPTCEARVHRSTWEPRPDNSAPNRTVPDQDAVRAALASRPRSGEAEGYDPRFDSWLLARVTGRHTGTTDENIQWAACKWGLPDNLLRAIAVRESTWYQGEQYPAGRCVPTLGCGDMVEDADAATRVYCRGLSRFGHDYQADQGVGVCPKTFSITGVMAWQDPRWGVMDGNQNGTFPFSRDSTAFALDYLGSFLRGCYEGWVPWLATTGDGSYAAGDLDGCVGAWYAGEWRSPPALEYLGLVEQAEEDHTWLSVEFGLHDPPCSPTYGCPVGPGRAD
;
A
#
# COMPACT_ATOMS: atom_id res chain seq x y z
N MET A 1 93.25 -20.92 -5.21
CA MET A 1 92.29 -19.99 -4.62
C MET A 1 90.88 -20.28 -5.24
N LEU A 2 90.11 -21.10 -4.56
CA LEU A 2 88.87 -21.67 -5.04
C LEU A 2 87.67 -20.82 -4.49
N VAL A 3 86.95 -20.21 -5.32
CA VAL A 3 85.73 -19.41 -4.92
C VAL A 3 84.50 -20.30 -5.09
N LEU A 4 83.91 -20.70 -3.98
CA LEU A 4 82.63 -21.39 -3.97
C LEU A 4 81.49 -20.34 -4.18
N LEU A 5 80.72 -20.51 -5.25
CA LEU A 5 79.44 -19.82 -5.45
C LEU A 5 78.33 -20.66 -4.80
N THR A 6 77.70 -20.10 -3.77
CA THR A 6 76.49 -20.66 -3.19
C THR A 6 75.28 -20.10 -3.93
N VAL A 7 74.52 -20.96 -4.58
CA VAL A 7 73.23 -20.62 -5.21
C VAL A 7 72.12 -20.79 -4.18
N THR A 8 71.49 -19.68 -3.81
CA THR A 8 70.30 -19.69 -2.94
C THR A 8 69.06 -19.86 -3.81
N LEU A 9 68.42 -21.03 -3.70
CA LEU A 9 67.05 -21.20 -4.29
C LEU A 9 66.03 -20.46 -3.42
N LEU A 10 65.40 -19.44 -3.98
CA LEU A 10 64.16 -18.85 -3.44
C LEU A 10 62.94 -19.72 -3.84
N ALA A 11 62.37 -20.38 -2.85
CA ALA A 11 61.09 -21.06 -3.02
C ALA A 11 59.96 -20.01 -3.10
N ALA A 12 59.30 -19.90 -4.24
CA ALA A 12 58.09 -19.12 -4.41
C ALA A 12 56.91 -19.87 -3.79
N ALA A 13 56.32 -19.31 -2.74
CA ALA A 13 55.07 -19.79 -2.18
C ALA A 13 53.92 -19.39 -3.12
N PRO A 14 52.94 -20.28 -3.38
CA PRO A 14 51.78 -19.91 -4.16
C PRO A 14 50.91 -18.93 -3.35
N LEU A 15 50.61 -17.75 -3.91
CA LEU A 15 49.53 -16.88 -3.46
C LEU A 15 48.21 -17.65 -3.62
N GLY A 16 47.69 -18.20 -2.54
CA GLY A 16 46.34 -18.67 -2.49
C GLY A 16 45.39 -17.46 -2.62
N LEU A 17 44.66 -17.38 -3.74
CA LEU A 17 43.51 -16.53 -3.88
C LEU A 17 42.48 -16.99 -2.81
N MET A 18 42.36 -16.26 -1.73
CA MET A 18 41.18 -16.36 -0.86
C MET A 18 40.02 -15.75 -1.63
N ILE A 19 39.25 -16.61 -2.29
CA ILE A 19 37.90 -16.29 -2.70
C ILE A 19 37.14 -16.16 -1.39
N SER A 20 36.80 -14.93 -1.02
CA SER A 20 35.82 -14.64 0.00
C SER A 20 34.51 -15.21 -0.53
N ASP A 21 34.14 -16.40 -0.06
CA ASP A 21 32.72 -16.82 -0.15
C ASP A 21 31.93 -15.75 0.54
N GLY A 22 31.22 -14.93 -0.25
CA GLY A 22 30.21 -14.02 0.26
C GLY A 22 29.25 -14.88 1.04
N ASP A 23 29.05 -14.54 2.29
CA ASP A 23 28.07 -15.14 3.19
C ASP A 23 26.68 -14.80 2.62
N GLU A 24 26.27 -15.50 1.55
CA GLU A 24 24.89 -15.50 1.12
C GLU A 24 24.10 -16.17 2.23
N GLY A 25 23.44 -15.36 3.03
CA GLY A 25 22.52 -15.84 4.05
C GLY A 25 21.57 -16.90 3.46
N PRO A 26 21.01 -17.78 4.25
CA PRO A 26 20.13 -18.84 3.76
C PRO A 26 19.00 -18.24 2.93
N ALA A 27 18.74 -18.84 1.76
CA ALA A 27 17.68 -18.41 0.87
C ALA A 27 16.35 -18.27 1.63
N PRO A 28 15.54 -17.22 1.34
CA PRO A 28 14.29 -17.00 2.04
C PRO A 28 13.37 -18.23 1.95
N GLY A 29 12.87 -18.68 3.11
CA GLY A 29 11.95 -19.82 3.18
C GLY A 29 10.59 -19.45 2.62
N HIS A 30 9.87 -20.44 2.09
CA HIS A 30 8.46 -20.28 1.69
C HIS A 30 7.58 -20.43 2.94
N ARG A 31 7.35 -19.34 3.67
CA ARG A 31 6.56 -19.36 4.90
C ARG A 31 5.63 -18.14 4.97
N PRO A 32 4.36 -18.34 5.34
CA PRO A 32 3.47 -17.25 5.69
C PRO A 32 3.98 -16.53 6.95
N PRO A 33 3.50 -15.30 7.22
CA PRO A 33 3.81 -14.58 8.46
C PRO A 33 3.26 -15.33 9.68
N PRO A 34 3.86 -15.13 10.88
CA PRO A 34 3.31 -15.66 12.12
C PRO A 34 1.99 -14.95 12.48
N GLU A 35 1.11 -15.61 13.21
CA GLU A 35 -0.14 -15.03 13.71
C GLU A 35 0.09 -13.74 14.52
N ALA A 36 1.14 -13.67 15.31
CA ALA A 36 1.46 -12.49 16.12
C ALA A 36 1.97 -11.29 15.30
N GLY A 37 2.23 -11.47 13.99
CA GLY A 37 2.90 -10.47 13.16
C GLY A 37 4.35 -10.22 13.58
N TYR A 38 4.95 -9.18 12.98
CA TYR A 38 6.35 -8.79 13.24
C TYR A 38 6.47 -7.40 13.86
N PHE A 39 5.50 -6.53 13.65
CA PHE A 39 5.54 -5.13 14.07
C PHE A 39 4.34 -4.79 14.94
N GLN A 40 4.58 -3.93 15.91
CA GLN A 40 3.58 -3.47 16.87
C GLN A 40 3.36 -1.96 16.73
N LEU A 41 2.24 -1.48 17.24
CA LEU A 41 1.89 -0.07 17.24
C LEU A 41 2.92 0.75 18.02
N VAL A 42 3.49 1.74 17.37
CA VAL A 42 4.32 2.76 18.00
C VAL A 42 3.41 3.89 18.53
N PRO A 43 3.46 4.26 19.82
CA PRO A 43 2.53 5.21 20.41
C PRO A 43 2.46 6.55 19.67
N ALA A 44 1.31 7.21 19.72
CA ALA A 44 1.14 8.57 19.22
C ALA A 44 2.13 9.54 19.91
N GLY A 45 2.58 10.54 19.18
CA GLY A 45 3.64 11.47 19.63
C GLY A 45 5.06 10.99 19.32
N SER A 46 5.24 9.75 18.86
CA SER A 46 6.58 9.17 18.55
C SER A 46 6.96 9.28 17.07
N TRP A 47 6.23 10.03 16.28
CA TRP A 47 6.41 10.17 14.82
C TRP A 47 7.83 10.55 14.39
N ALA A 48 8.54 11.35 15.18
CA ALA A 48 9.91 11.76 14.87
C ALA A 48 10.95 10.64 15.03
N GLN A 49 10.57 9.52 15.67
CA GLN A 49 11.42 8.38 15.94
C GLN A 49 11.15 7.20 14.98
N LEU A 50 10.19 7.36 14.08
CA LEU A 50 9.84 6.31 13.12
C LEU A 50 11.01 6.07 12.14
N PRO A 51 11.32 4.79 11.83
CA PRO A 51 12.43 4.43 10.98
C PRO A 51 12.23 4.91 9.54
N ASP A 52 13.33 5.08 8.82
CA ASP A 52 13.35 5.39 7.40
C ASP A 52 13.24 4.12 6.52
N ASP A 53 13.14 4.34 5.19
CA ASP A 53 13.02 3.26 4.22
C ASP A 53 14.14 2.21 4.34
N PRO A 54 15.45 2.56 4.38
CA PRO A 54 16.52 1.58 4.51
C PRO A 54 16.48 0.78 5.81
N THR A 55 16.11 1.42 6.91
CA THR A 55 15.97 0.75 8.20
C THR A 55 14.85 -0.28 8.18
N CYS A 56 13.72 0.06 7.56
CA CYS A 56 12.61 -0.88 7.44
C CYS A 56 12.90 -1.98 6.43
N GLU A 57 13.58 -1.68 5.32
CA GLU A 57 14.08 -2.69 4.38
C GLU A 57 14.90 -3.78 5.09
N ALA A 58 15.79 -3.37 6.00
CA ALA A 58 16.62 -4.31 6.77
C ALA A 58 15.84 -5.11 7.83
N ARG A 59 14.61 -4.69 8.18
CA ARG A 59 13.78 -5.34 9.20
C ARG A 59 12.70 -6.25 8.63
N VAL A 60 12.48 -6.23 7.32
CA VAL A 60 11.52 -7.11 6.67
C VAL A 60 11.97 -8.56 6.80
N HIS A 61 11.08 -9.42 7.24
CA HIS A 61 11.28 -10.86 7.30
C HIS A 61 11.03 -11.47 5.93
N ARG A 62 12.11 -11.78 5.21
CA ARG A 62 12.06 -12.25 3.83
C ARG A 62 11.40 -13.63 3.70
N SER A 63 10.48 -13.74 2.75
CA SER A 63 9.77 -14.98 2.44
C SER A 63 9.42 -15.03 0.95
N THR A 64 9.43 -16.23 0.39
CA THR A 64 8.91 -16.46 -0.97
C THR A 64 7.42 -16.76 -0.99
N TRP A 65 6.74 -16.66 0.15
CA TRP A 65 5.31 -16.86 0.23
C TRP A 65 4.57 -15.68 -0.43
N GLU A 66 3.81 -15.97 -1.47
CA GLU A 66 3.05 -14.99 -2.24
C GLU A 66 1.68 -15.58 -2.60
N PRO A 67 0.63 -15.25 -1.84
CA PRO A 67 -0.70 -15.77 -2.10
C PRO A 67 -1.36 -15.12 -3.33
N ARG A 68 -0.78 -14.04 -3.86
CA ARG A 68 -1.27 -13.32 -5.03
C ARG A 68 -0.18 -13.18 -6.09
N PRO A 69 0.11 -14.23 -6.86
CA PRO A 69 1.15 -14.20 -7.90
C PRO A 69 0.97 -13.08 -8.93
N ASP A 70 -0.28 -12.64 -9.16
CA ASP A 70 -0.60 -11.55 -10.07
C ASP A 70 -0.02 -10.21 -9.63
N ASN A 71 0.23 -10.05 -8.32
CA ASN A 71 0.90 -8.87 -7.79
C ASN A 71 2.41 -8.80 -8.13
N SER A 72 2.96 -9.83 -8.77
CA SER A 72 4.42 -9.93 -8.97
C SER A 72 5.04 -8.74 -9.72
N ALA A 73 4.33 -8.10 -10.63
CA ALA A 73 4.81 -6.92 -11.34
C ALA A 73 4.71 -5.65 -10.46
N PRO A 74 3.54 -5.28 -9.91
CA PRO A 74 3.43 -4.12 -9.03
C PRO A 74 4.24 -4.25 -7.73
N ASN A 75 4.46 -5.46 -7.23
CA ASN A 75 5.31 -5.72 -6.06
C ASN A 75 6.80 -5.39 -6.28
N ARG A 76 7.24 -5.32 -7.53
CA ARG A 76 8.61 -4.96 -7.92
C ARG A 76 8.70 -3.56 -8.54
N THR A 77 7.61 -2.84 -8.62
CA THR A 77 7.58 -1.51 -9.21
C THR A 77 7.91 -0.46 -8.14
N VAL A 78 9.04 0.21 -8.32
CA VAL A 78 9.41 1.41 -7.55
C VAL A 78 9.08 2.63 -8.41
N PRO A 79 8.18 3.50 -7.96
CA PRO A 79 7.80 4.68 -8.74
C PRO A 79 8.94 5.70 -8.82
N ASP A 80 8.91 6.51 -9.88
CA ASP A 80 9.83 7.65 -10.00
C ASP A 80 9.60 8.66 -8.87
N GLN A 81 10.64 8.95 -8.11
CA GLN A 81 10.54 9.72 -6.88
C GLN A 81 10.29 11.21 -7.11
N ASP A 82 10.77 11.75 -8.23
CA ASP A 82 10.51 13.16 -8.56
C ASP A 82 9.06 13.31 -9.02
N ALA A 83 8.55 12.35 -9.79
CA ALA A 83 7.16 12.32 -10.20
C ALA A 83 6.22 12.12 -8.99
N VAL A 84 6.54 11.24 -8.04
CA VAL A 84 5.78 11.07 -6.79
C VAL A 84 5.70 12.38 -6.01
N ARG A 85 6.84 13.01 -5.74
CA ARG A 85 6.88 14.27 -5.01
C ARG A 85 6.10 15.38 -5.72
N ALA A 86 6.26 15.50 -7.03
CA ALA A 86 5.53 16.49 -7.82
C ALA A 86 4.02 16.26 -7.76
N ALA A 87 3.58 15.01 -7.91
CA ALA A 87 2.16 14.67 -7.87
C ALA A 87 1.53 14.90 -6.50
N LEU A 88 2.17 14.45 -5.43
CA LEU A 88 1.67 14.67 -4.06
C LEU A 88 1.65 16.14 -3.67
N ALA A 89 2.62 16.95 -4.15
CA ALA A 89 2.65 18.39 -3.93
C ALA A 89 1.60 19.15 -4.75
N SER A 90 1.22 18.62 -5.91
CA SER A 90 0.27 19.26 -6.82
C SER A 90 -1.18 18.80 -6.65
N ARG A 91 -1.44 17.91 -5.69
CA ARG A 91 -2.79 17.44 -5.41
C ARG A 91 -3.76 18.61 -5.21
N PRO A 92 -5.02 18.49 -5.68
CA PRO A 92 -6.01 19.53 -5.47
C PRO A 92 -6.17 19.87 -3.98
N ARG A 93 -6.20 21.16 -3.65
CA ARG A 93 -6.54 21.63 -2.32
C ARG A 93 -8.07 21.76 -2.27
N SER A 94 -8.69 20.95 -1.42
CA SER A 94 -10.09 21.01 -1.10
C SER A 94 -10.27 21.41 0.35
N GLY A 95 -11.51 21.55 0.81
CA GLY A 95 -11.78 21.83 2.21
C GLY A 95 -11.14 20.82 3.16
N GLU A 96 -11.13 19.54 2.78
CA GLU A 96 -10.47 18.51 3.56
C GLU A 96 -8.94 18.65 3.55
N ALA A 97 -8.35 18.92 2.38
CA ALA A 97 -6.91 19.10 2.28
C ALA A 97 -6.44 20.33 3.06
N GLU A 98 -7.21 21.40 3.08
CA GLU A 98 -6.96 22.59 3.89
C GLU A 98 -7.10 22.31 5.40
N GLY A 99 -7.89 21.30 5.77
CA GLY A 99 -8.08 20.85 7.14
C GLY A 99 -6.96 19.96 7.69
N TYR A 100 -5.93 19.62 6.93
CA TYR A 100 -4.78 18.89 7.46
C TYR A 100 -3.84 19.78 8.27
N ASP A 101 -3.25 19.20 9.33
CA ASP A 101 -2.14 19.83 10.03
C ASP A 101 -0.95 19.98 9.06
N PRO A 102 -0.22 21.11 9.06
CA PRO A 102 0.94 21.29 8.21
C PRO A 102 2.01 20.21 8.32
N ARG A 103 2.07 19.50 9.46
CA ARG A 103 2.96 18.36 9.65
C ARG A 103 2.60 17.18 8.77
N PHE A 104 1.32 17.00 8.43
CA PHE A 104 0.89 15.95 7.51
C PHE A 104 1.59 16.11 6.15
N ASP A 105 1.57 17.31 5.59
CA ASP A 105 2.21 17.56 4.29
C ASP A 105 3.74 17.61 4.39
N SER A 106 4.26 18.35 5.36
CA SER A 106 5.70 18.60 5.44
C SER A 106 6.51 17.37 5.87
N TRP A 107 5.91 16.47 6.61
CA TRP A 107 6.60 15.28 7.11
C TRP A 107 6.05 13.98 6.51
N LEU A 108 4.76 13.70 6.63
CA LEU A 108 4.19 12.42 6.20
C LEU A 108 4.26 12.25 4.68
N LEU A 109 3.75 13.22 3.91
CA LEU A 109 3.76 13.11 2.45
C LEU A 109 5.18 13.19 1.88
N ALA A 110 6.11 13.89 2.54
CA ALA A 110 7.51 13.85 2.14
C ALA A 110 8.18 12.47 2.31
N ARG A 111 7.60 11.60 3.14
CA ARG A 111 8.10 10.22 3.38
C ARG A 111 7.48 9.19 2.45
N VAL A 112 6.31 9.44 1.86
CA VAL A 112 5.68 8.49 0.94
C VAL A 112 6.54 8.33 -0.32
N THR A 113 7.11 7.16 -0.50
CA THR A 113 8.10 6.85 -1.54
C THR A 113 7.76 5.62 -2.36
N GLY A 114 7.14 4.59 -1.75
CA GLY A 114 6.95 3.28 -2.36
C GLY A 114 8.26 2.57 -2.71
N ARG A 115 9.36 2.85 -1.98
CA ARG A 115 10.72 2.34 -2.30
C ARG A 115 11.01 0.95 -1.75
N HIS A 116 10.04 0.08 -1.80
CA HIS A 116 10.27 -1.31 -1.41
C HIS A 116 9.92 -2.26 -2.55
N THR A 117 10.55 -3.41 -2.56
CA THR A 117 10.24 -4.50 -3.48
C THR A 117 10.34 -5.84 -2.75
N GLY A 118 9.35 -6.70 -2.98
CA GLY A 118 9.28 -7.99 -2.29
C GLY A 118 8.00 -8.74 -2.65
N THR A 119 7.60 -9.69 -1.82
CA THR A 119 6.27 -10.27 -1.88
C THR A 119 5.23 -9.25 -1.39
N THR A 120 3.94 -9.55 -1.61
CA THR A 120 2.86 -8.71 -1.08
C THR A 120 2.99 -8.54 0.43
N ASP A 121 3.28 -9.63 1.17
CA ASP A 121 3.49 -9.58 2.61
C ASP A 121 4.72 -8.76 3.02
N GLU A 122 5.82 -8.86 2.29
CA GLU A 122 7.01 -8.05 2.56
C GLU A 122 6.75 -6.56 2.36
N ASN A 123 5.95 -6.18 1.35
CA ASN A 123 5.51 -4.79 1.17
C ASN A 123 4.64 -4.30 2.34
N ILE A 124 3.74 -5.16 2.87
CA ILE A 124 2.94 -4.86 4.07
C ILE A 124 3.85 -4.65 5.29
N GLN A 125 4.78 -5.57 5.53
CA GLN A 125 5.73 -5.47 6.64
C GLN A 125 6.56 -4.17 6.59
N TRP A 126 7.07 -3.83 5.39
CA TRP A 126 7.85 -2.61 5.19
C TRP A 126 7.05 -1.35 5.52
N ALA A 127 5.82 -1.26 5.01
CA ALA A 127 4.94 -0.13 5.30
C ALA A 127 4.59 -0.05 6.80
N ALA A 128 4.28 -1.18 7.43
CA ALA A 128 4.00 -1.26 8.86
C ALA A 128 5.17 -0.76 9.71
N CYS A 129 6.40 -1.24 9.43
CA CYS A 129 7.62 -0.76 10.07
C CYS A 129 7.79 0.76 9.92
N LYS A 130 7.66 1.27 8.71
CA LYS A 130 7.90 2.68 8.37
C LYS A 130 6.95 3.63 9.09
N TRP A 131 5.70 3.23 9.23
CA TRP A 131 4.67 4.05 9.85
C TRP A 131 4.40 3.70 11.31
N GLY A 132 5.11 2.72 11.86
CA GLY A 132 4.95 2.27 13.25
C GLY A 132 3.54 1.74 13.52
N LEU A 133 3.01 0.96 12.61
CA LEU A 133 1.68 0.32 12.66
C LEU A 133 1.84 -1.19 12.85
N PRO A 134 0.84 -1.89 13.42
CA PRO A 134 0.83 -3.34 13.39
C PRO A 134 0.73 -3.85 11.95
N ASP A 135 1.57 -4.79 11.57
CA ASP A 135 1.52 -5.38 10.23
C ASP A 135 0.28 -6.26 10.03
N ASN A 136 -0.26 -6.89 11.09
CA ASN A 136 -1.52 -7.61 11.03
C ASN A 136 -2.71 -6.69 10.71
N LEU A 137 -2.74 -5.48 11.27
CA LEU A 137 -3.75 -4.49 10.90
C LEU A 137 -3.70 -4.15 9.41
N LEU A 138 -2.50 -3.89 8.86
CA LEU A 138 -2.38 -3.60 7.42
C LEU A 138 -2.76 -4.81 6.55
N ARG A 139 -2.45 -6.04 7.00
CA ARG A 139 -2.93 -7.28 6.36
C ARG A 139 -4.45 -7.35 6.33
N ALA A 140 -5.10 -7.09 7.47
CA ALA A 140 -6.55 -7.12 7.60
C ALA A 140 -7.23 -6.05 6.73
N ILE A 141 -6.71 -4.83 6.71
CA ILE A 141 -7.20 -3.77 5.81
C ILE A 141 -7.08 -4.23 4.35
N ALA A 142 -5.93 -4.74 3.93
CA ALA A 142 -5.74 -5.23 2.57
C ALA A 142 -6.67 -6.41 2.21
N VAL A 143 -7.01 -7.26 3.19
CA VAL A 143 -8.06 -8.29 3.01
C VAL A 143 -9.39 -7.65 2.67
N ARG A 144 -9.79 -6.63 3.43
CA ARG A 144 -11.09 -5.97 3.28
C ARG A 144 -11.20 -5.13 2.01
N GLU A 145 -10.13 -4.45 1.64
CA GLU A 145 -10.10 -3.59 0.45
C GLU A 145 -10.12 -4.38 -0.86
N SER A 146 -9.33 -5.45 -0.95
CA SER A 146 -9.12 -6.12 -2.24
C SER A 146 -8.79 -7.61 -2.15
N THR A 147 -8.87 -8.24 -0.99
CA THR A 147 -8.37 -9.61 -0.78
C THR A 147 -6.89 -9.76 -1.19
N TRP A 148 -6.11 -8.71 -0.96
CA TRP A 148 -4.70 -8.54 -1.35
C TRP A 148 -4.42 -8.45 -2.85
N TYR A 149 -5.40 -8.26 -3.70
CA TYR A 149 -5.13 -7.99 -5.12
C TYR A 149 -4.73 -6.52 -5.31
N GLN A 150 -3.56 -6.29 -5.90
CA GLN A 150 -3.13 -4.94 -6.28
C GLN A 150 -3.89 -4.45 -7.51
N GLY A 151 -4.11 -5.35 -8.47
CA GLY A 151 -5.04 -5.16 -9.56
C GLY A 151 -6.29 -5.98 -9.28
N GLU A 152 -7.39 -5.34 -8.93
CA GLU A 152 -8.62 -6.04 -8.60
C GLU A 152 -9.15 -6.82 -9.81
N GLN A 153 -9.45 -8.11 -9.60
CA GLN A 153 -10.02 -8.96 -10.63
C GLN A 153 -11.51 -9.09 -10.43
N TYR A 154 -12.27 -8.53 -11.35
CA TYR A 154 -13.68 -8.84 -11.39
C TYR A 154 -13.94 -10.06 -12.28
N PRO A 155 -14.75 -11.05 -11.81
CA PRO A 155 -15.27 -12.10 -12.67
C PRO A 155 -15.92 -11.45 -13.89
N ALA A 156 -15.77 -12.05 -15.05
CA ALA A 156 -16.29 -11.58 -16.32
C ALA A 156 -15.41 -10.58 -17.10
N GLY A 157 -14.12 -10.50 -16.82
CA GLY A 157 -13.17 -9.77 -17.67
C GLY A 157 -13.36 -8.25 -17.65
N ARG A 158 -14.02 -7.71 -16.62
CA ARG A 158 -14.23 -6.27 -16.47
C ARG A 158 -13.01 -5.54 -15.94
N CYS A 159 -12.16 -6.23 -15.20
CA CYS A 159 -10.89 -5.72 -14.75
C CYS A 159 -9.79 -6.67 -15.16
N VAL A 160 -8.68 -6.11 -15.58
CA VAL A 160 -7.44 -6.86 -15.77
C VAL A 160 -6.52 -6.56 -14.60
N PRO A 161 -5.86 -7.56 -14.02
CA PRO A 161 -5.02 -7.41 -12.83
C PRO A 161 -3.99 -6.29 -12.96
N THR A 162 -3.47 -6.10 -14.17
CA THR A 162 -2.44 -5.09 -14.46
C THR A 162 -2.99 -3.67 -14.57
N LEU A 163 -4.31 -3.48 -14.62
CA LEU A 163 -4.92 -2.16 -14.81
C LEU A 163 -5.53 -1.61 -13.53
N GLY A 164 -5.70 -2.46 -12.52
CA GLY A 164 -6.31 -2.12 -11.25
C GLY A 164 -7.77 -1.69 -11.39
N CYS A 165 -8.60 -2.11 -10.50
CA CYS A 165 -9.97 -1.64 -10.39
C CYS A 165 -10.38 -1.71 -8.93
N GLY A 166 -10.94 -0.63 -8.44
CA GLY A 166 -11.65 -0.62 -7.18
C GLY A 166 -13.12 -0.30 -7.43
N ASP A 167 -13.69 0.46 -6.54
CA ASP A 167 -15.02 1.02 -6.75
C ASP A 167 -15.10 1.77 -8.07
N MET A 168 -16.21 1.59 -8.77
CA MET A 168 -16.46 2.26 -10.03
C MET A 168 -17.29 3.55 -9.82
N VAL A 169 -17.01 4.55 -10.62
CA VAL A 169 -18.01 5.59 -10.90
C VAL A 169 -18.79 5.18 -12.14
N GLU A 170 -20.10 5.32 -12.08
CA GLU A 170 -21.03 4.91 -13.13
C GLU A 170 -22.02 6.05 -13.43
N ASP A 171 -21.54 7.28 -13.47
CA ASP A 171 -22.38 8.44 -13.74
C ASP A 171 -22.00 9.07 -15.07
N ALA A 172 -23.01 9.28 -15.91
CA ALA A 172 -22.83 9.92 -17.21
C ALA A 172 -22.74 11.45 -17.14
N ASP A 173 -22.58 12.03 -15.96
CA ASP A 173 -22.44 13.47 -15.82
C ASP A 173 -21.13 14.03 -16.43
N ALA A 174 -21.05 15.33 -16.52
CA ALA A 174 -19.92 15.98 -17.18
C ALA A 174 -18.63 15.86 -16.35
N ALA A 175 -18.73 15.88 -15.01
CA ALA A 175 -17.57 15.81 -14.11
C ALA A 175 -16.95 14.40 -14.15
N THR A 176 -17.78 13.36 -14.03
CA THR A 176 -17.34 11.96 -14.13
C THR A 176 -16.66 11.68 -15.46
N ARG A 177 -17.21 12.19 -16.58
CA ARG A 177 -16.55 12.04 -17.88
C ARG A 177 -15.22 12.77 -17.98
N VAL A 178 -15.06 13.92 -17.32
CA VAL A 178 -13.77 14.62 -17.24
C VAL A 178 -12.76 13.81 -16.44
N TYR A 179 -13.18 13.29 -15.30
CA TYR A 179 -12.36 12.43 -14.46
C TYR A 179 -11.90 11.16 -15.20
N CYS A 180 -12.83 10.39 -15.79
CA CYS A 180 -12.49 9.17 -16.53
C CYS A 180 -11.53 9.43 -17.71
N ARG A 181 -11.72 10.56 -18.44
CA ARG A 181 -10.74 10.98 -19.47
C ARG A 181 -9.39 11.38 -18.88
N GLY A 182 -9.38 11.91 -17.65
CA GLY A 182 -8.16 12.21 -16.91
C GLY A 182 -7.34 10.95 -16.64
N LEU A 183 -7.99 9.87 -16.22
CA LEU A 183 -7.34 8.59 -15.98
C LEU A 183 -6.68 8.02 -17.24
N SER A 184 -7.31 8.14 -18.41
CA SER A 184 -6.77 7.57 -19.66
C SER A 184 -5.45 8.21 -20.11
N ARG A 185 -5.08 9.37 -19.58
CA ARG A 185 -3.74 9.98 -19.82
C ARG A 185 -2.59 9.15 -19.25
N PHE A 186 -2.90 8.21 -18.36
CA PHE A 186 -1.93 7.34 -17.70
C PHE A 186 -1.88 5.92 -18.31
N GLY A 187 -2.17 5.80 -19.59
CA GLY A 187 -1.86 4.62 -20.39
C GLY A 187 -3.01 3.63 -20.61
N HIS A 188 -4.19 3.85 -20.02
CA HIS A 188 -5.35 2.99 -20.25
C HIS A 188 -6.65 3.79 -20.32
N ASP A 189 -7.47 3.52 -21.33
CA ASP A 189 -8.80 4.14 -21.49
C ASP A 189 -9.90 3.23 -20.92
N TYR A 190 -10.16 3.39 -19.64
CA TYR A 190 -11.21 2.63 -18.95
C TYR A 190 -12.60 2.80 -19.59
N GLN A 191 -12.87 3.95 -20.19
CA GLN A 191 -14.16 4.19 -20.86
C GLN A 191 -14.32 3.40 -22.17
N ALA A 192 -13.21 3.04 -22.81
CA ALA A 192 -13.25 2.18 -23.99
C ALA A 192 -13.72 0.77 -23.62
N ASP A 193 -13.40 0.30 -22.41
CA ASP A 193 -13.76 -1.03 -21.94
C ASP A 193 -15.14 -1.07 -21.26
N GLN A 194 -15.44 -0.03 -20.46
CA GLN A 194 -16.57 -0.03 -19.53
C GLN A 194 -17.75 0.84 -20.01
N GLY A 195 -17.51 1.75 -20.93
CA GLY A 195 -18.50 2.71 -21.41
C GLY A 195 -18.24 4.15 -20.93
N VAL A 196 -18.87 5.09 -21.61
CA VAL A 196 -18.70 6.52 -21.34
C VAL A 196 -19.19 6.88 -19.94
N GLY A 197 -18.32 7.48 -19.13
CA GLY A 197 -18.63 7.87 -17.76
C GLY A 197 -18.45 6.73 -16.74
N VAL A 198 -17.90 5.58 -17.16
CA VAL A 198 -17.63 4.44 -16.28
C VAL A 198 -16.12 4.25 -16.17
N CYS A 199 -15.59 4.34 -14.95
CA CYS A 199 -14.17 4.09 -14.68
C CYS A 199 -13.92 3.88 -13.17
N PRO A 200 -12.79 3.30 -12.79
CA PRO A 200 -12.47 3.08 -11.38
C PRO A 200 -12.37 4.39 -10.58
N LYS A 201 -12.91 4.40 -9.38
CA LYS A 201 -12.81 5.47 -8.38
C LYS A 201 -11.64 5.23 -7.43
N THR A 202 -11.41 3.98 -7.09
CA THR A 202 -10.32 3.54 -6.20
C THR A 202 -9.42 2.55 -6.90
N PHE A 203 -8.20 2.43 -6.42
CA PHE A 203 -7.17 1.57 -6.98
C PHE A 203 -6.36 0.89 -5.89
N SER A 204 -5.77 -0.24 -6.23
CA SER A 204 -4.77 -0.94 -5.42
C SER A 204 -5.29 -1.81 -4.29
N ILE A 205 -4.34 -2.52 -3.71
CA ILE A 205 -4.52 -3.40 -2.54
C ILE A 205 -5.15 -2.70 -1.33
N THR A 206 -5.11 -1.37 -1.27
CA THR A 206 -5.61 -0.56 -0.16
C THR A 206 -6.77 0.34 -0.53
N GLY A 207 -7.33 0.22 -1.73
CA GLY A 207 -8.48 1.00 -2.15
C GLY A 207 -8.22 2.52 -2.22
N VAL A 208 -7.01 2.95 -2.62
CA VAL A 208 -6.66 4.37 -2.67
C VAL A 208 -7.57 5.12 -3.64
N MET A 209 -8.31 6.09 -3.11
CA MET A 209 -9.21 6.90 -3.91
C MET A 209 -8.44 7.85 -4.84
N ALA A 210 -8.75 7.78 -6.13
CA ALA A 210 -8.29 8.73 -7.14
C ALA A 210 -9.37 9.73 -7.55
N TRP A 211 -10.65 9.37 -7.36
CA TRP A 211 -11.78 10.22 -7.70
C TRP A 211 -12.05 11.27 -6.63
N GLN A 212 -12.20 12.52 -7.05
CA GLN A 212 -12.61 13.62 -6.17
C GLN A 212 -14.06 13.99 -6.43
N ASP A 213 -14.87 14.05 -5.37
CA ASP A 213 -16.23 14.56 -5.46
C ASP A 213 -16.21 16.03 -5.93
N PRO A 214 -17.03 16.41 -6.94
CA PRO A 214 -17.10 17.78 -7.45
C PRO A 214 -17.42 18.84 -6.40
N ARG A 215 -18.04 18.47 -5.28
CA ARG A 215 -18.33 19.39 -4.16
C ARG A 215 -17.05 19.93 -3.50
N TRP A 216 -15.92 19.26 -3.64
CA TRP A 216 -14.66 19.59 -3.01
C TRP A 216 -13.66 20.30 -3.93
N GLY A 217 -14.05 20.64 -5.14
CA GLY A 217 -13.21 21.40 -6.04
C GLY A 217 -13.31 21.02 -7.51
N VAL A 218 -12.37 21.51 -8.31
CA VAL A 218 -12.32 21.20 -9.73
C VAL A 218 -11.70 19.82 -9.93
N MET A 219 -12.44 18.97 -10.60
CA MET A 219 -12.02 17.63 -10.94
C MET A 219 -11.06 17.65 -12.11
N ASP A 220 -9.81 17.32 -11.90
CA ASP A 220 -8.90 16.96 -12.97
C ASP A 220 -8.38 15.52 -12.90
N GLY A 221 -8.92 14.76 -11.96
CA GLY A 221 -8.83 13.31 -11.93
C GLY A 221 -7.81 12.71 -10.99
N ASN A 222 -7.28 13.45 -10.02
CA ASN A 222 -6.32 12.87 -9.08
C ASN A 222 -6.42 13.52 -7.69
N GLN A 223 -7.40 13.10 -6.90
CA GLN A 223 -7.72 13.70 -5.60
C GLN A 223 -6.52 13.82 -4.69
N ASN A 224 -5.75 12.74 -4.55
CA ASN A 224 -4.66 12.65 -3.59
C ASN A 224 -3.27 12.79 -4.21
N GLY A 225 -3.18 12.99 -5.52
CA GLY A 225 -1.91 12.94 -6.25
C GLY A 225 -1.28 11.53 -6.30
N THR A 226 -2.06 10.50 -6.06
CA THR A 226 -1.56 9.12 -5.89
C THR A 226 -1.60 8.29 -7.15
N PHE A 227 -2.49 8.59 -8.09
CA PHE A 227 -2.59 7.89 -9.37
C PHE A 227 -1.53 8.43 -10.36
N PRO A 228 -0.81 7.61 -11.14
CA PRO A 228 -0.99 6.16 -11.30
C PRO A 228 -0.18 5.30 -10.32
N PHE A 229 0.61 5.89 -9.41
CA PHE A 229 1.54 5.17 -8.55
C PHE A 229 0.83 4.14 -7.65
N SER A 230 -0.36 4.49 -7.13
CA SER A 230 -1.17 3.57 -6.33
C SER A 230 -1.62 2.34 -7.11
N ARG A 231 -1.93 2.48 -8.43
CA ARG A 231 -2.23 1.36 -9.30
C ARG A 231 -1.00 0.50 -9.60
N ASP A 232 0.13 1.15 -9.87
CA ASP A 232 1.29 0.51 -10.47
C ASP A 232 2.27 -0.07 -9.44
N SER A 233 2.19 0.32 -8.16
CA SER A 233 3.11 -0.09 -7.09
C SER A 233 2.39 -0.46 -5.81
N THR A 234 2.52 -1.73 -5.40
CA THR A 234 1.97 -2.23 -4.13
C THR A 234 2.60 -1.52 -2.93
N ALA A 235 3.92 -1.33 -2.96
CA ALA A 235 4.63 -0.62 -1.91
C ALA A 235 4.15 0.82 -1.77
N PHE A 236 3.90 1.53 -2.88
CA PHE A 236 3.39 2.90 -2.83
C PHE A 236 1.97 2.97 -2.24
N ALA A 237 1.09 2.06 -2.63
CA ALA A 237 -0.27 2.03 -2.12
C ALA A 237 -0.32 1.82 -0.60
N LEU A 238 0.46 0.86 -0.10
CA LEU A 238 0.59 0.59 1.33
C LEU A 238 1.29 1.72 2.09
N ASP A 239 2.27 2.36 1.47
CA ASP A 239 2.97 3.53 2.02
C ASP A 239 2.01 4.72 2.20
N TYR A 240 1.15 4.95 1.22
CA TYR A 240 0.14 6.00 1.29
C TYR A 240 -0.92 5.71 2.36
N LEU A 241 -1.47 4.49 2.43
CA LEU A 241 -2.35 4.06 3.52
C LEU A 241 -1.70 4.30 4.88
N GLY A 242 -0.47 3.83 5.06
CA GLY A 242 0.27 3.98 6.31
C GLY A 242 0.46 5.45 6.70
N SER A 243 0.71 6.34 5.72
CA SER A 243 0.83 7.78 5.97
C SER A 243 -0.47 8.39 6.49
N PHE A 244 -1.61 8.01 5.92
CA PHE A 244 -2.92 8.48 6.39
C PHE A 244 -3.21 7.98 7.80
N LEU A 245 -3.09 6.67 8.04
CA LEU A 245 -3.37 6.08 9.35
C LEU A 245 -2.47 6.70 10.43
N ARG A 246 -1.18 6.86 10.14
CA ARG A 246 -0.25 7.48 11.08
C ARG A 246 -0.58 8.94 11.33
N GLY A 247 -0.85 9.74 10.31
CA GLY A 247 -1.23 11.14 10.47
C GLY A 247 -2.53 11.33 11.22
N CYS A 248 -3.52 10.48 10.96
CA CYS A 248 -4.76 10.44 11.71
C CYS A 248 -4.49 10.07 13.18
N TYR A 249 -3.70 9.03 13.44
CA TYR A 249 -3.36 8.57 14.79
C TYR A 249 -2.56 9.62 15.59
N GLU A 250 -1.78 10.49 14.91
CA GLU A 250 -1.09 11.62 15.53
C GLU A 250 -2.02 12.83 15.79
N GLY A 251 -3.26 12.81 15.32
CA GLY A 251 -4.20 13.93 15.47
C GLY A 251 -4.04 15.00 14.37
N TRP A 252 -3.45 14.67 13.21
CA TRP A 252 -3.12 15.63 12.15
C TRP A 252 -4.16 15.70 11.03
N VAL A 253 -5.34 15.13 11.26
CA VAL A 253 -6.46 15.15 10.33
C VAL A 253 -7.67 15.84 10.98
N PRO A 254 -7.57 17.13 11.36
CA PRO A 254 -8.55 17.81 12.20
C PRO A 254 -9.93 17.98 11.56
N TRP A 255 -10.06 17.89 10.23
CA TRP A 255 -11.35 17.93 9.56
C TRP A 255 -12.25 16.74 9.97
N LEU A 256 -11.69 15.63 10.43
CA LEU A 256 -12.47 14.51 10.99
C LEU A 256 -13.28 14.91 12.22
N ALA A 257 -12.91 15.98 12.94
CA ALA A 257 -13.69 16.49 14.06
C ALA A 257 -15.01 17.12 13.65
N THR A 258 -15.23 17.39 12.36
CA THR A 258 -16.43 18.00 11.82
C THR A 258 -17.27 17.02 10.98
N THR A 259 -16.85 15.75 10.90
CA THR A 259 -17.52 14.71 10.12
C THR A 259 -17.85 13.53 11.03
N GLY A 260 -19.01 12.91 10.82
CA GLY A 260 -19.42 11.72 11.57
C GLY A 260 -19.72 11.99 13.04
N ASP A 261 -19.48 11.00 13.90
CA ASP A 261 -19.93 10.97 15.30
C ASP A 261 -18.74 10.98 16.28
N GLY A 262 -18.89 11.74 17.35
CA GLY A 262 -17.91 11.79 18.43
C GLY A 262 -16.80 12.83 18.25
N SER A 263 -15.77 12.71 19.08
CA SER A 263 -14.65 13.66 19.10
C SER A 263 -13.40 13.01 18.53
N TYR A 264 -12.92 13.52 17.42
CA TYR A 264 -11.63 13.13 16.87
C TYR A 264 -10.48 13.51 17.82
N ALA A 265 -9.61 12.55 18.12
CA ALA A 265 -8.46 12.76 18.96
C ALA A 265 -7.27 11.90 18.53
N ALA A 266 -6.06 12.37 18.84
CA ALA A 266 -4.86 11.54 18.67
C ALA A 266 -4.91 10.28 19.53
N GLY A 267 -4.33 9.19 19.06
CA GLY A 267 -4.22 7.94 19.79
C GLY A 267 -5.39 6.97 19.57
N ASP A 268 -6.34 7.30 18.69
CA ASP A 268 -7.47 6.44 18.33
C ASP A 268 -7.24 5.84 16.92
N LEU A 269 -6.52 4.71 16.86
CA LEU A 269 -6.20 4.05 15.60
C LEU A 269 -7.44 3.43 14.95
N ASP A 270 -8.36 2.88 15.74
CA ASP A 270 -9.59 2.24 15.26
C ASP A 270 -10.48 3.25 14.54
N GLY A 271 -10.62 4.46 15.13
CA GLY A 271 -11.32 5.56 14.45
C GLY A 271 -10.65 5.95 13.12
N CYS A 272 -9.32 5.89 13.05
CA CYS A 272 -8.58 6.18 11.81
C CYS A 272 -8.78 5.10 10.74
N VAL A 273 -8.89 3.83 11.13
CA VAL A 273 -9.22 2.73 10.21
C VAL A 273 -10.62 2.93 9.62
N GLY A 274 -11.62 3.22 10.45
CA GLY A 274 -12.96 3.53 9.96
C GLY A 274 -13.00 4.76 9.05
N ALA A 275 -12.25 5.80 9.39
CA ALA A 275 -12.18 7.03 8.60
C ALA A 275 -11.48 6.85 7.25
N TRP A 276 -10.56 5.90 7.11
CA TRP A 276 -9.97 5.53 5.81
C TRP A 276 -11.04 5.15 4.79
N TYR A 277 -11.97 4.32 5.21
CA TYR A 277 -13.06 3.83 4.35
C TYR A 277 -14.15 4.89 4.15
N ALA A 278 -14.69 5.44 5.26
CA ALA A 278 -15.89 6.26 5.20
C ALA A 278 -15.63 7.74 4.90
N GLY A 279 -14.40 8.24 5.09
CA GLY A 279 -14.13 9.68 5.08
C GLY A 279 -14.80 10.43 6.23
N GLU A 280 -15.32 9.72 7.24
CA GLU A 280 -16.08 10.27 8.35
C GLU A 280 -15.65 9.61 9.66
N TRP A 281 -15.60 10.41 10.73
CA TRP A 281 -15.17 9.92 12.04
C TRP A 281 -16.28 9.11 12.71
N ARG A 282 -16.01 7.81 12.96
CA ARG A 282 -16.90 6.89 13.70
C ARG A 282 -18.38 6.88 13.23
N SER A 283 -18.65 7.23 11.98
CA SER A 283 -19.96 7.09 11.38
C SER A 283 -20.39 5.61 11.31
N PRO A 284 -21.68 5.30 11.14
CA PRO A 284 -22.11 3.91 11.01
C PRO A 284 -21.34 3.11 9.95
N PRO A 285 -21.07 3.62 8.72
CA PRO A 285 -20.23 2.92 7.75
C PRO A 285 -18.79 2.73 8.23
N ALA A 286 -18.21 3.72 8.93
CA ALA A 286 -16.87 3.61 9.49
C ALA A 286 -16.77 2.50 10.53
N LEU A 287 -17.77 2.40 11.41
CA LEU A 287 -17.81 1.36 12.45
C LEU A 287 -18.08 -0.04 11.87
N GLU A 288 -18.93 -0.14 10.86
CA GLU A 288 -19.16 -1.40 10.15
C GLU A 288 -17.87 -1.89 9.48
N TYR A 289 -17.18 -1.00 8.75
CA TYR A 289 -15.89 -1.33 8.15
C TYR A 289 -14.84 -1.75 9.18
N LEU A 290 -14.74 -1.01 10.29
CA LEU A 290 -13.81 -1.36 11.38
C LEU A 290 -14.09 -2.78 11.88
N GLY A 291 -15.36 -3.12 12.18
CA GLY A 291 -15.72 -4.47 12.64
C GLY A 291 -15.32 -5.57 11.65
N LEU A 292 -15.38 -5.29 10.35
CA LEU A 292 -14.94 -6.24 9.32
C LEU A 292 -13.40 -6.37 9.27
N VAL A 293 -12.67 -5.28 9.54
CA VAL A 293 -11.19 -5.32 9.63
C VAL A 293 -10.76 -6.09 10.87
N GLU A 294 -11.37 -5.79 12.03
CA GLU A 294 -11.12 -6.50 13.29
C GLU A 294 -11.38 -8.01 13.15
N GLN A 295 -12.48 -8.38 12.50
CA GLN A 295 -12.79 -9.80 12.24
C GLN A 295 -11.72 -10.46 11.36
N ALA A 296 -11.27 -9.77 10.30
CA ALA A 296 -10.22 -10.30 9.42
C ALA A 296 -8.87 -10.43 10.14
N GLU A 297 -8.59 -9.53 11.09
CA GLU A 297 -7.40 -9.59 11.93
C GLU A 297 -7.48 -10.73 12.95
N GLU A 298 -8.60 -10.88 13.65
CA GLU A 298 -8.83 -11.95 14.64
C GLU A 298 -8.76 -13.34 14.01
N ASP A 299 -9.38 -13.51 12.85
CA ASP A 299 -9.39 -14.77 12.09
C ASP A 299 -8.06 -15.05 11.39
N HIS A 300 -7.13 -14.08 11.32
CA HIS A 300 -5.93 -14.15 10.50
C HIS A 300 -6.25 -14.60 9.07
N THR A 301 -7.26 -13.97 8.46
CA THR A 301 -7.88 -14.41 7.19
C THR A 301 -6.86 -14.76 6.11
N TRP A 302 -5.74 -14.02 6.04
CA TRP A 302 -4.66 -14.25 5.07
C TRP A 302 -3.93 -15.59 5.25
N LEU A 303 -4.09 -16.27 6.39
CA LEU A 303 -3.51 -17.59 6.67
C LEU A 303 -4.49 -18.72 6.36
N SER A 304 -5.74 -18.42 6.01
CA SER A 304 -6.74 -19.44 5.68
C SER A 304 -6.42 -20.14 4.36
N VAL A 305 -6.89 -21.38 4.23
CA VAL A 305 -6.72 -22.16 3.00
C VAL A 305 -7.44 -21.48 1.83
N GLU A 306 -8.64 -20.96 2.09
CA GLU A 306 -9.47 -20.26 1.11
C GLU A 306 -8.78 -19.02 0.57
N PHE A 307 -8.13 -18.26 1.43
CA PHE A 307 -7.36 -17.08 1.00
C PHE A 307 -6.20 -17.43 0.09
N GLY A 308 -5.57 -18.59 0.28
CA GLY A 308 -4.48 -19.08 -0.56
C GLY A 308 -4.90 -19.55 -1.96
N LEU A 309 -6.22 -19.67 -2.22
CA LEU A 309 -6.70 -20.04 -3.54
C LEU A 309 -6.59 -18.87 -4.53
N HIS A 310 -6.29 -19.18 -5.78
CA HIS A 310 -6.46 -18.23 -6.87
C HIS A 310 -7.95 -17.96 -7.05
N ASP A 311 -8.37 -16.70 -7.13
CA ASP A 311 -9.78 -16.30 -7.14
C ASP A 311 -10.57 -16.86 -5.92
N PRO A 312 -10.24 -16.45 -4.70
CA PRO A 312 -10.96 -16.93 -3.53
C PRO A 312 -12.45 -16.61 -3.68
N PRO A 313 -13.35 -17.53 -3.29
CA PRO A 313 -14.78 -17.29 -3.38
C PRO A 313 -15.17 -16.10 -2.50
N CYS A 314 -16.20 -15.39 -2.90
CA CYS A 314 -16.82 -14.38 -2.03
C CYS A 314 -17.20 -15.02 -0.69
N SER A 315 -16.79 -14.40 0.38
CA SER A 315 -17.05 -14.88 1.73
C SER A 315 -17.48 -13.73 2.63
N PRO A 316 -18.43 -13.93 3.53
CA PRO A 316 -18.74 -12.93 4.56
C PRO A 316 -17.53 -12.54 5.40
N THR A 317 -16.54 -13.43 5.53
CA THR A 317 -15.37 -13.22 6.37
C THR A 317 -14.39 -12.23 5.77
N TYR A 318 -14.03 -12.38 4.50
CA TYR A 318 -13.10 -11.46 3.82
C TYR A 318 -13.74 -10.68 2.67
N GLY A 319 -15.05 -10.81 2.52
CA GLY A 319 -15.82 -10.06 1.53
C GLY A 319 -15.72 -10.63 0.12
N CYS A 320 -16.39 -9.95 -0.75
CA CYS A 320 -16.27 -10.13 -2.19
C CYS A 320 -15.59 -8.90 -2.75
N PRO A 321 -14.81 -9.03 -3.81
CA PRO A 321 -14.48 -7.87 -4.61
C PRO A 321 -15.80 -7.18 -4.98
N VAL A 322 -15.95 -5.92 -4.57
CA VAL A 322 -17.19 -5.18 -4.80
C VAL A 322 -17.18 -4.74 -6.25
N GLY A 323 -17.74 -5.58 -7.13
CA GLY A 323 -17.96 -5.22 -8.52
C GLY A 323 -19.43 -5.01 -8.78
N PRO A 324 -19.82 -4.01 -9.57
CA PRO A 324 -21.19 -3.89 -10.01
C PRO A 324 -21.57 -5.17 -10.79
N GLY A 325 -22.49 -5.95 -10.24
CA GLY A 325 -23.15 -7.05 -10.94
C GLY A 325 -22.83 -8.46 -10.51
N ARG A 326 -22.32 -8.73 -9.31
CA ARG A 326 -22.65 -9.99 -8.67
C ARG A 326 -24.03 -9.87 -8.04
N ALA A 327 -25.05 -10.08 -8.84
CA ALA A 327 -26.31 -10.59 -8.31
C ALA A 327 -26.04 -12.05 -7.91
N ASP A 328 -26.33 -12.38 -6.67
CA ASP A 328 -26.35 -13.74 -6.14
C ASP A 328 -27.17 -14.70 -7.01
#